data_f62fd18fde0d27c54e089559835e0c08
#
_entry.id   f62fd18fde0d27c54e089559835e0c08
#
_cell.length_a   1.000
_cell.length_b   1.000
_cell.length_c   1.000
_cell.angle_alpha   90.00
_cell.angle_beta   90.00
_cell.angle_gamma   90.00
#
_symmetry.space_group_name_H-M   'P 1'
#
loop_
_entity.id
_entity.type
_entity.pdbx_description
1 polymer ?
#
loop_
_entity_poly.entity_id
_entity_poly.type
_entity_poly.pdbx_seq_one_letter_code
_entity_poly.pdbx_strand_id
1 'polypeptide(L)'
;MQLVNGSFAQRGGPGFSLYLDTSVFLSTEMDGKCCFARADDASMDAYLEIGYHPGADAQTLAGTILNDYGTIAAMETLGQVKLGDLNAYGVNGATVQKQLEAYLIQTADGCVSVVLCRAGTAPAGWYESLLASAQTLQITG
;
A
#
# COMPACT_ATOMS: atom_id res chain seq x y z
N MET A 1 0.34 -3.74 19.21
CA MET A 1 0.87 -3.21 17.93
C MET A 1 1.99 -2.22 18.20
N GLN A 2 3.01 -2.26 17.39
CA GLN A 2 4.19 -1.42 17.52
C GLN A 2 4.21 -0.36 16.42
N LEU A 3 4.79 0.79 16.73
CA LEU A 3 4.99 1.84 15.73
C LEU A 3 6.19 1.47 14.85
N VAL A 4 5.97 1.45 13.55
CA VAL A 4 6.99 1.19 12.53
C VAL A 4 7.19 2.45 11.73
N ASN A 5 8.45 2.84 11.51
CA ASN A 5 8.80 4.02 10.73
C ASN A 5 9.51 3.60 9.45
N GLY A 6 9.28 4.37 8.38
CA GLY A 6 9.99 4.23 7.14
C GLY A 6 10.30 5.60 6.55
N SER A 7 11.15 5.63 5.54
CA SER A 7 11.57 6.87 4.91
C SER A 7 11.86 6.69 3.44
N PHE A 8 11.42 7.66 2.64
CA PHE A 8 11.77 7.77 1.22
C PHE A 8 12.74 8.92 0.95
N ALA A 9 13.51 9.32 1.97
CA ALA A 9 14.45 10.44 1.86
C ALA A 9 15.45 10.27 0.73
N GLN A 10 15.88 9.04 0.43
CA GLN A 10 16.79 8.75 -0.67
C GLN A 10 16.20 9.06 -2.05
N ARG A 11 14.87 9.17 -2.14
CA ARG A 11 14.16 9.53 -3.36
C ARG A 11 13.61 10.96 -3.29
N GLY A 12 14.01 11.72 -2.29
CA GLY A 12 13.49 13.06 -2.08
C GLY A 12 12.07 13.10 -1.50
N GLY A 13 11.62 11.99 -0.94
CA GLY A 13 10.28 11.84 -0.41
C GLY A 13 10.18 11.97 1.10
N PRO A 14 8.95 11.86 1.61
CA PRO A 14 8.68 11.96 3.05
C PRO A 14 9.05 10.69 3.81
N GLY A 15 8.99 10.77 5.12
CA GLY A 15 8.92 9.60 5.98
C GLY A 15 7.48 9.18 6.20
N PHE A 16 7.31 8.04 6.84
CA PHE A 16 6.00 7.58 7.26
C PHE A 16 6.11 6.76 8.54
N SER A 17 4.97 6.61 9.21
CA SER A 17 4.83 5.68 10.32
C SER A 17 3.48 4.99 10.25
N LEU A 18 3.41 3.79 10.78
CA LEU A 18 2.16 3.06 10.96
C LEU A 18 2.29 2.09 12.13
N TYR A 19 1.16 1.67 12.66
CA TYR A 19 1.13 0.63 13.70
C TYR A 19 0.98 -0.74 13.04
N LEU A 20 1.83 -1.68 13.47
CA LEU A 20 1.89 -3.03 12.91
C LEU A 20 2.13 -4.03 14.04
N ASP A 21 1.50 -5.20 13.96
CA ASP A 21 1.82 -6.30 14.85
C ASP A 21 3.12 -6.97 14.39
N THR A 22 4.24 -6.51 14.92
CA THR A 22 5.57 -6.99 14.52
C THR A 22 5.88 -8.39 15.02
N SER A 23 5.03 -8.97 15.88
CA SER A 23 5.13 -10.38 16.26
C SER A 23 4.62 -11.31 15.14
N VAL A 24 3.84 -10.78 14.21
CA VAL A 24 3.20 -11.53 13.12
C VAL A 24 3.72 -11.11 11.76
N PHE A 25 3.86 -9.80 11.53
CA PHE A 25 4.23 -9.23 10.24
C PHE A 25 5.68 -8.82 10.19
N LEU A 26 6.32 -9.08 9.05
CA LEU A 26 7.68 -8.65 8.76
C LEU A 26 7.67 -7.47 7.79
N SER A 27 8.64 -6.58 7.97
CA SER A 27 8.90 -5.49 7.04
C SER A 27 10.06 -5.88 6.13
N THR A 28 9.87 -5.71 4.83
CA THR A 28 10.91 -5.99 3.83
C THR A 28 10.96 -4.83 2.84
N GLU A 29 12.15 -4.41 2.46
CA GLU A 29 12.31 -3.44 1.40
C GLU A 29 12.52 -4.16 0.07
N MET A 30 11.69 -3.84 -0.93
CA MET A 30 11.73 -4.44 -2.26
C MET A 30 11.54 -3.35 -3.31
N ASP A 31 12.51 -3.20 -4.21
CA ASP A 31 12.45 -2.24 -5.31
C ASP A 31 12.16 -0.80 -4.86
N GLY A 32 12.72 -0.43 -3.69
CA GLY A 32 12.50 0.90 -3.12
C GLY A 32 11.15 1.09 -2.47
N LYS A 33 10.39 0.02 -2.25
CA LYS A 33 9.11 0.03 -1.55
C LYS A 33 9.24 -0.73 -0.24
N CYS A 34 8.42 -0.34 0.74
CA CYS A 34 8.32 -1.06 2.01
C CYS A 34 7.17 -2.04 1.93
N CYS A 35 7.45 -3.32 2.08
CA CYS A 35 6.45 -4.39 2.01
C CYS A 35 6.26 -5.00 3.39
N PHE A 36 5.00 -5.20 3.79
CA PHE A 36 4.62 -5.80 5.06
C PHE A 36 3.79 -7.05 4.79
N ALA A 37 4.27 -8.19 5.26
CA ALA A 37 3.60 -9.47 5.08
C ALA A 37 3.81 -10.34 6.32
N ARG A 38 2.93 -11.34 6.51
CA ARG A 38 3.09 -12.28 7.62
C ARG A 38 4.36 -13.11 7.44
N ALA A 39 5.01 -13.38 8.57
CA ALA A 39 6.21 -14.23 8.58
C ALA A 39 5.94 -15.65 8.04
N ASP A 40 4.71 -16.15 8.18
CA ASP A 40 4.29 -17.47 7.75
C ASP A 40 3.61 -17.47 6.36
N ASP A 41 3.62 -16.35 5.65
CA ASP A 41 3.01 -16.21 4.31
C ASP A 41 4.10 -16.28 3.24
N ALA A 42 4.62 -17.49 3.01
CA ALA A 42 5.71 -17.71 2.05
C ALA A 42 5.31 -17.40 0.60
N SER A 43 4.03 -17.51 0.28
CA SER A 43 3.51 -17.28 -1.07
C SER A 43 3.12 -15.82 -1.32
N MET A 44 3.25 -14.96 -0.34
CA MET A 44 2.83 -13.55 -0.43
C MET A 44 1.37 -13.42 -0.85
N ASP A 45 0.51 -14.18 -0.18
CA ASP A 45 -0.92 -14.21 -0.48
C ASP A 45 -1.66 -12.97 0.00
N ALA A 46 -1.10 -12.28 0.99
CA ALA A 46 -1.63 -11.00 1.45
C ALA A 46 -0.50 -10.09 1.90
N TYR A 47 -0.40 -8.91 1.34
CA TYR A 47 0.64 -7.95 1.75
C TYR A 47 0.19 -6.52 1.55
N LEU A 48 0.88 -5.62 2.25
CA LEU A 48 0.74 -4.18 2.17
C LEU A 48 2.07 -3.62 1.64
N GLU A 49 2.01 -2.76 0.64
CA GLU A 49 3.20 -2.17 0.06
C GLU A 49 3.07 -0.66 0.04
N ILE A 50 4.09 0.03 0.57
CA ILE A 50 4.13 1.49 0.60
C ILE A 50 5.30 1.95 -0.24
N GLY A 51 5.03 2.80 -1.23
CA GLY A 51 6.02 3.32 -2.14
C GLY A 51 5.92 4.83 -2.29
N TYR A 52 6.95 5.43 -2.89
CA TYR A 52 6.97 6.85 -3.21
C TYR A 52 7.31 7.05 -4.68
N HIS A 53 6.56 7.93 -5.34
CA HIS A 53 6.69 8.22 -6.76
C HIS A 53 6.96 9.71 -6.92
N PRO A 54 8.26 10.09 -7.10
CA PRO A 54 8.62 11.50 -7.26
C PRO A 54 7.95 12.15 -8.45
N GLY A 55 7.40 13.35 -8.26
CA GLY A 55 6.78 14.10 -9.34
C GLY A 55 5.44 13.55 -9.83
N ALA A 56 4.93 12.47 -9.25
CA ALA A 56 3.69 11.85 -9.69
C ALA A 56 2.47 12.59 -9.16
N ASP A 57 1.41 12.60 -9.97
CA ASP A 57 0.09 13.06 -9.61
C ASP A 57 -0.77 11.85 -9.20
N ALA A 58 -1.45 11.95 -8.06
CA ALA A 58 -2.19 10.82 -7.50
C ALA A 58 -3.26 10.30 -8.46
N GLN A 59 -4.03 11.18 -9.08
CA GLN A 59 -5.09 10.78 -10.00
C GLN A 59 -4.53 10.09 -11.25
N THR A 60 -3.46 10.62 -11.81
CA THR A 60 -2.80 10.02 -12.96
C THR A 60 -2.19 8.66 -12.61
N LEU A 61 -1.51 8.58 -11.47
CA LEU A 61 -0.89 7.33 -11.01
C LEU A 61 -1.93 6.25 -10.74
N ALA A 62 -3.11 6.63 -10.26
CA ALA A 62 -4.21 5.68 -10.02
C ALA A 62 -4.61 4.91 -11.28
N GLY A 63 -4.43 5.51 -12.46
CA GLY A 63 -4.75 4.85 -13.73
C GLY A 63 -3.77 3.77 -14.16
N THR A 64 -2.58 3.74 -13.58
CA THR A 64 -1.50 2.85 -14.03
C THR A 64 -0.87 1.99 -12.94
N ILE A 65 -0.99 2.38 -11.67
CA ILE A 65 -0.23 1.72 -10.59
C ILE A 65 -0.51 0.23 -10.47
N LEU A 66 -1.76 -0.19 -10.68
CA LEU A 66 -2.12 -1.60 -10.53
C LEU A 66 -1.45 -2.49 -11.58
N ASN A 67 -1.03 -1.93 -12.70
CA ASN A 67 -0.33 -2.69 -13.75
C ASN A 67 1.02 -3.23 -13.28
N ASP A 68 1.58 -2.67 -12.22
CA ASP A 68 2.84 -3.16 -11.62
C ASP A 68 2.64 -4.52 -10.92
N TYR A 69 1.39 -4.92 -10.67
CA TYR A 69 1.05 -6.12 -9.91
C TYR A 69 0.53 -7.27 -10.78
N GLY A 70 0.48 -7.08 -12.08
CA GLY A 70 0.05 -8.09 -13.04
C GLY A 70 -0.91 -7.53 -14.08
N THR A 71 -1.44 -8.42 -14.93
CA THR A 71 -2.43 -8.04 -15.92
C THR A 71 -3.77 -7.79 -15.24
N ILE A 72 -4.25 -6.56 -15.33
CA ILE A 72 -5.49 -6.16 -14.66
C ILE A 72 -6.69 -6.57 -15.52
N ALA A 73 -7.54 -7.44 -14.96
CA ALA A 73 -8.75 -7.92 -15.61
C ALA A 73 -9.94 -7.01 -15.36
N ALA A 74 -9.97 -6.33 -14.20
CA ALA A 74 -11.04 -5.42 -13.83
C ALA A 74 -10.46 -4.28 -12.99
N MET A 75 -10.96 -3.07 -13.19
CA MET A 75 -10.52 -1.90 -12.43
C MET A 75 -11.70 -0.97 -12.17
N GLU A 76 -11.77 -0.44 -10.94
CA GLU A 76 -12.77 0.54 -10.55
C GLU A 76 -12.08 1.71 -9.85
N THR A 77 -12.33 2.91 -10.34
CA THR A 77 -11.84 4.14 -9.70
C THR A 77 -12.81 4.56 -8.61
N LEU A 78 -12.32 4.69 -7.39
CA LEU A 78 -13.12 5.12 -6.24
C LEU A 78 -13.13 6.64 -6.09
N GLY A 79 -12.15 7.34 -6.67
CA GLY A 79 -12.01 8.79 -6.54
C GLY A 79 -11.45 9.20 -5.19
N GLN A 80 -11.88 10.35 -4.70
CA GLN A 80 -11.42 10.87 -3.40
C GLN A 80 -11.99 10.06 -2.25
N VAL A 81 -11.09 9.48 -1.46
CA VAL A 81 -11.44 8.63 -0.31
C VAL A 81 -10.55 8.98 0.88
N LYS A 82 -10.86 8.40 2.03
CA LYS A 82 -10.01 8.48 3.22
C LYS A 82 -9.31 7.14 3.46
N LEU A 83 -8.03 7.22 3.79
CA LEU A 83 -7.29 6.10 4.38
C LEU A 83 -6.97 6.51 5.82
N GLY A 84 -7.76 6.04 6.78
CA GLY A 84 -7.70 6.60 8.13
C GLY A 84 -8.01 8.09 8.10
N ASP A 85 -7.07 8.91 8.54
CA ASP A 85 -7.20 10.38 8.54
C ASP A 85 -6.64 11.05 7.27
N LEU A 86 -6.04 10.26 6.38
CA LEU A 86 -5.38 10.81 5.19
C LEU A 86 -6.34 10.89 4.01
N ASN A 87 -6.27 11.99 3.29
CA ASN A 87 -6.93 12.11 2.00
C ASN A 87 -6.17 11.31 0.96
N ALA A 88 -6.88 10.53 0.18
CA ALA A 88 -6.27 9.69 -0.84
C ALA A 88 -7.14 9.64 -2.09
N TYR A 89 -6.55 9.22 -3.20
CA TYR A 89 -7.28 8.88 -4.41
C TYR A 89 -7.26 7.36 -4.53
N GLY A 90 -8.43 6.74 -4.50
CA GLY A 90 -8.57 5.30 -4.42
C GLY A 90 -8.85 4.63 -5.75
N VAL A 91 -8.31 3.44 -5.94
CA VAL A 91 -8.61 2.57 -7.07
C VAL A 91 -8.57 1.12 -6.61
N ASN A 92 -9.55 0.33 -7.07
CA ASN A 92 -9.57 -1.12 -6.87
C ASN A 92 -9.30 -1.80 -8.20
N GLY A 93 -8.72 -2.98 -8.14
CA GLY A 93 -8.52 -3.78 -9.32
C GLY A 93 -8.40 -5.26 -8.98
N ALA A 94 -8.41 -6.08 -10.01
CA ALA A 94 -8.23 -7.51 -9.86
C ALA A 94 -7.44 -8.06 -11.04
N THR A 95 -6.50 -8.96 -10.74
CA THR A 95 -5.94 -9.87 -11.72
C THR A 95 -6.74 -11.18 -11.66
N VAL A 96 -6.36 -12.17 -12.45
CA VAL A 96 -6.99 -13.48 -12.41
C VAL A 96 -6.88 -14.12 -11.01
N GLN A 97 -5.80 -13.82 -10.28
CA GLN A 97 -5.46 -14.48 -9.03
C GLN A 97 -5.57 -13.59 -7.79
N LYS A 98 -5.58 -12.27 -7.96
CA LYS A 98 -5.42 -11.33 -6.84
C LYS A 98 -6.43 -10.20 -6.91
N GLN A 99 -6.80 -9.70 -5.72
CA GLN A 99 -7.53 -8.44 -5.58
C GLN A 99 -6.59 -7.38 -5.04
N LEU A 100 -6.70 -6.17 -5.58
CA LEU A 100 -5.82 -5.05 -5.29
C LEU A 100 -6.64 -3.83 -4.89
N GLU A 101 -6.16 -3.11 -3.87
CA GLU A 101 -6.66 -1.81 -3.49
C GLU A 101 -5.48 -0.86 -3.40
N ALA A 102 -5.55 0.26 -4.06
CA ALA A 102 -4.50 1.28 -3.98
C ALA A 102 -5.08 2.60 -3.48
N TYR A 103 -4.32 3.23 -2.62
CA TYR A 103 -4.60 4.57 -2.08
C TYR A 103 -3.42 5.45 -2.40
N LEU A 104 -3.63 6.49 -3.18
CA LEU A 104 -2.59 7.39 -3.65
C LEU A 104 -2.70 8.69 -2.86
N ILE A 105 -1.66 9.02 -2.09
CA ILE A 105 -1.63 10.17 -1.22
C ILE A 105 -0.74 11.23 -1.86
N GLN A 106 -1.34 12.35 -2.28
CA GLN A 106 -0.58 13.44 -2.90
C GLN A 106 0.26 14.15 -1.85
N THR A 107 1.53 14.34 -2.17
CA THR A 107 2.47 15.17 -1.40
C THR A 107 2.93 16.34 -2.25
N ALA A 108 3.69 17.27 -1.66
CA ALA A 108 4.19 18.45 -2.37
C ALA A 108 5.06 18.08 -3.58
N ASP A 109 5.88 17.03 -3.44
CA ASP A 109 6.89 16.68 -4.44
C ASP A 109 6.61 15.35 -5.16
N GLY A 110 5.48 14.74 -4.91
CA GLY A 110 5.14 13.45 -5.52
C GLY A 110 3.96 12.78 -4.88
N CYS A 111 3.94 11.46 -4.91
CA CYS A 111 2.81 10.67 -4.42
C CYS A 111 3.29 9.46 -3.63
N VAL A 112 2.67 9.24 -2.47
CA VAL A 112 2.85 8.00 -1.69
C VAL A 112 1.78 7.02 -2.12
N SER A 113 2.18 5.82 -2.51
CA SER A 113 1.26 4.74 -2.83
C SER A 113 1.14 3.76 -1.69
N VAL A 114 -0.09 3.36 -1.39
CA VAL A 114 -0.41 2.33 -0.39
C VAL A 114 -1.22 1.28 -1.12
N VAL A 115 -0.64 0.10 -1.32
CA VAL A 115 -1.29 -0.97 -2.08
C VAL A 115 -1.49 -2.17 -1.19
N LEU A 116 -2.74 -2.62 -1.09
CA LEU A 116 -3.14 -3.84 -0.41
C LEU A 116 -3.43 -4.90 -1.46
N CYS A 117 -2.74 -6.03 -1.34
CA CYS A 117 -2.87 -7.14 -2.27
C CYS A 117 -3.28 -8.40 -1.51
N ARG A 118 -4.26 -9.14 -2.05
CA ARG A 118 -4.65 -10.42 -1.49
C ARG A 118 -4.97 -11.43 -2.59
N ALA A 119 -4.54 -12.66 -2.41
CA ALA A 119 -4.99 -13.79 -3.21
C ALA A 119 -6.35 -14.26 -2.71
N GLY A 120 -7.16 -14.85 -3.58
CA GLY A 120 -8.47 -15.37 -3.19
C GLY A 120 -8.43 -16.47 -2.15
N THR A 121 -7.29 -17.14 -2.01
CA THR A 121 -7.07 -18.21 -1.02
C THR A 121 -6.54 -17.71 0.32
N ALA A 122 -6.19 -16.43 0.44
CA ALA A 122 -5.69 -15.87 1.69
C ALA A 122 -6.81 -15.84 2.74
N PRO A 123 -6.49 -16.15 4.02
CA PRO A 123 -7.46 -15.96 5.09
C PRO A 123 -7.89 -14.49 5.19
N ALA A 124 -9.19 -14.26 5.35
CA ALA A 124 -9.74 -12.91 5.39
C ALA A 124 -9.13 -12.05 6.51
N GLY A 125 -8.83 -12.64 7.65
CA GLY A 125 -8.23 -11.93 8.77
C GLY A 125 -6.85 -11.33 8.46
N TRP A 126 -6.10 -11.90 7.53
CA TRP A 126 -4.80 -11.36 7.12
C TRP A 126 -4.95 -10.01 6.45
N TYR A 127 -5.89 -9.93 5.51
CA TYR A 127 -6.19 -8.68 4.82
C TYR A 127 -6.73 -7.62 5.78
N GLU A 128 -7.65 -8.01 6.66
CA GLU A 128 -8.26 -7.08 7.62
C GLU A 128 -7.22 -6.47 8.55
N SER A 129 -6.24 -7.28 9.01
CA SER A 129 -5.14 -6.80 9.84
C SER A 129 -4.25 -5.81 9.10
N LEU A 130 -3.95 -6.08 7.84
CA LEU A 130 -3.15 -5.18 7.02
C LEU A 130 -3.88 -3.88 6.72
N LEU A 131 -5.17 -3.95 6.44
CA LEU A 131 -5.99 -2.76 6.22
C LEU A 131 -6.04 -1.89 7.49
N ALA A 132 -6.24 -2.52 8.65
CA ALA A 132 -6.23 -1.81 9.92
C ALA A 132 -4.91 -1.08 10.15
N SER A 133 -3.78 -1.74 9.85
CA SER A 133 -2.46 -1.11 9.92
C SER A 133 -2.33 0.06 8.94
N ALA A 134 -2.76 -0.11 7.70
CA ALA A 134 -2.72 0.94 6.69
C ALA A 134 -3.53 2.17 7.11
N GLN A 135 -4.65 1.98 7.80
CA GLN A 135 -5.48 3.07 8.30
C GLN A 135 -4.81 3.89 9.40
N THR A 136 -3.74 3.41 10.00
CA THR A 136 -2.96 4.15 11.00
C THR A 136 -1.80 4.94 10.39
N LEU A 137 -1.63 4.88 9.08
CA LEU A 137 -0.52 5.53 8.38
C LEU A 137 -0.52 7.04 8.64
N GLN A 138 0.68 7.55 8.93
CA GLN A 138 0.96 8.98 9.02
C GLN A 138 2.13 9.30 8.10
N ILE A 139 2.03 10.41 7.39
CA ILE A 139 3.10 10.90 6.54
C ILE A 139 3.88 11.94 7.34
N THR A 140 5.19 11.81 7.42
CA THR A 140 6.06 12.65 8.24
C THR A 140 7.11 13.35 7.37
N GLY A 141 7.33 14.63 7.64
CA GLY A 141 8.35 15.42 6.99
C GLY A 141 8.16 15.65 5.52
#